data_7c78c7e6e07e6352225552c72e5a4df4
#
_entry.id   7c78c7e6e07e6352225552c72e5a4df4
#
_cell.length_a   1.000
_cell.length_b   1.000
_cell.length_c   1.000
_cell.angle_alpha   90.00
_cell.angle_beta   90.00
_cell.angle_gamma   90.00
#
_symmetry.space_group_name_H-M   'P 1'
#
loop_
_entity.id
_entity.type
_entity.pdbx_description
1 polymer ?
#
loop_
_entity_poly.entity_id
_entity_poly.type
_entity_poly.pdbx_seq_one_letter_code
_entity_poly.pdbx_strand_id
1 'polypeptide(L)'
;MKLSLRWLAPFLLFCGAARTQSMPAAPQQVIVDTDIGDDLDDAYALGLLLQSPSIQLLGVTADWGDTKLRARMLDRFLAETGHAEIPVFIGPEKTSLGMASFTQRAWAERGPSRPHGDAIGFIIDTAKQHPGEVTLIALGPMTNLAAALKRDPESFHKLRRIVMMGGSVRRGYGEPSFLPPVNRPSAEYNIKMDIASAQAVFKSGVPIAMMPLDSTQIMMDETKRSLIFAAGTPLTDVLASLTAEWFANQYWPVPTAFDAVAALYAIDPASCPVTPLRIEVNADGFTREVAGKPNADVCLSNDPDRFFQSALPLWLREIPAKR
;
A
#
# COMPACT_ATOMS: atom_id res chain seq x y z
N MET A 1 -12.04 82.69 -32.58
CA MET A 1 -10.97 81.67 -32.38
C MET A 1 -11.49 80.63 -31.40
N LYS A 2 -11.96 79.46 -31.84
CA LYS A 2 -12.48 78.39 -30.98
C LYS A 2 -11.43 77.26 -30.98
N LEU A 3 -10.76 77.00 -29.85
CA LEU A 3 -9.87 75.83 -29.66
C LEU A 3 -10.74 74.63 -29.27
N SER A 4 -10.65 73.61 -30.10
CA SER A 4 -11.24 72.29 -29.78
C SER A 4 -10.21 71.39 -29.11
N LEU A 5 -10.50 71.04 -27.86
CA LEU A 5 -9.70 70.11 -27.03
C LEU A 5 -10.09 68.69 -27.41
N ARG A 6 -9.18 67.92 -28.03
CA ARG A 6 -9.34 66.50 -28.34
C ARG A 6 -8.90 65.67 -27.12
N TRP A 7 -9.82 64.89 -26.51
CA TRP A 7 -9.52 63.92 -25.50
C TRP A 7 -8.98 62.63 -26.14
N LEU A 8 -7.75 62.27 -25.78
CA LEU A 8 -7.18 60.94 -26.08
C LEU A 8 -7.50 60.04 -24.92
N ALA A 9 -8.33 58.99 -25.16
CA ALA A 9 -8.57 57.94 -24.18
C ALA A 9 -7.45 56.87 -24.28
N PRO A 10 -6.83 56.44 -23.18
CA PRO A 10 -5.88 55.32 -23.22
C PRO A 10 -6.60 53.99 -23.35
N PHE A 11 -6.28 53.24 -24.41
CA PHE A 11 -6.66 51.86 -24.57
C PHE A 11 -5.83 50.98 -23.59
N LEU A 12 -6.42 50.53 -22.50
CA LEU A 12 -5.84 49.51 -21.62
C LEU A 12 -6.02 48.14 -22.30
N LEU A 13 -4.93 47.61 -22.86
CA LEU A 13 -4.84 46.22 -23.28
C LEU A 13 -4.84 45.32 -22.04
N PHE A 14 -5.97 44.68 -21.74
CA PHE A 14 -6.06 43.57 -20.81
C PHE A 14 -5.41 42.34 -21.45
N CYS A 15 -4.13 42.10 -21.12
CA CYS A 15 -3.47 40.84 -21.45
C CYS A 15 -4.01 39.76 -20.49
N GLY A 16 -5.08 39.06 -20.91
CA GLY A 16 -5.62 37.92 -20.20
C GLY A 16 -4.60 36.78 -20.22
N ALA A 17 -3.92 36.57 -19.11
CA ALA A 17 -3.10 35.37 -18.92
C ALA A 17 -4.04 34.14 -18.96
N ALA A 18 -4.07 33.45 -20.08
CA ALA A 18 -4.70 32.15 -20.18
C ALA A 18 -4.00 31.21 -19.17
N ARG A 19 -4.67 30.90 -18.05
CA ARG A 19 -4.27 29.80 -17.20
C ARG A 19 -4.42 28.52 -18.01
N THR A 20 -3.32 27.99 -18.49
CA THR A 20 -3.26 26.61 -18.97
C THR A 20 -3.62 25.72 -17.81
N GLN A 21 -4.85 25.22 -17.77
CA GLN A 21 -5.21 24.12 -16.89
C GLN A 21 -4.35 22.93 -17.32
N SER A 22 -3.36 22.59 -16.51
CA SER A 22 -2.63 21.34 -16.69
C SER A 22 -3.64 20.20 -16.65
N MET A 23 -3.70 19.39 -17.69
CA MET A 23 -4.48 18.15 -17.68
C MET A 23 -4.06 17.33 -16.45
N PRO A 24 -5.01 16.77 -15.70
CA PRO A 24 -4.65 15.88 -14.59
C PRO A 24 -3.75 14.77 -15.13
N ALA A 25 -2.67 14.47 -14.40
CA ALA A 25 -1.77 13.37 -14.76
C ALA A 25 -2.57 12.06 -14.82
N ALA A 26 -2.25 11.19 -15.77
CA ALA A 26 -2.87 9.88 -15.84
C ALA A 26 -2.67 9.12 -14.51
N PRO A 27 -3.68 8.35 -14.04
CA PRO A 27 -3.55 7.57 -12.83
C PRO A 27 -2.37 6.60 -12.91
N GLN A 28 -1.65 6.44 -11.78
CA GLN A 28 -0.54 5.50 -11.66
C GLN A 28 -1.08 4.07 -11.73
N GLN A 29 -0.50 3.25 -12.60
CA GLN A 29 -0.81 1.82 -12.70
C GLN A 29 -0.17 1.06 -11.55
N VAL A 30 -0.98 0.30 -10.82
CA VAL A 30 -0.58 -0.36 -9.58
C VAL A 30 -1.03 -1.83 -9.57
N ILE A 31 -0.14 -2.71 -9.10
CA ILE A 31 -0.46 -4.06 -8.60
C ILE A 31 -0.28 -4.02 -7.08
N VAL A 32 -1.21 -4.61 -6.33
CA VAL A 32 -1.08 -4.84 -4.89
C VAL A 32 -0.81 -6.32 -4.64
N ASP A 33 0.25 -6.62 -3.90
CA ASP A 33 0.58 -7.95 -3.38
C ASP A 33 0.39 -7.93 -1.87
N THR A 34 -0.47 -8.81 -1.31
CA THR A 34 -1.03 -8.68 0.04
C THR A 34 -1.25 -10.02 0.71
N ASP A 35 -0.97 -10.09 2.01
CA ASP A 35 -1.34 -11.21 2.87
C ASP A 35 -2.55 -10.90 3.77
N ILE A 36 -3.49 -10.14 3.24
CA ILE A 36 -4.74 -9.69 3.89
C ILE A 36 -5.43 -10.79 4.69
N GLY A 37 -5.84 -10.48 5.91
CA GLY A 37 -6.66 -11.35 6.75
C GLY A 37 -6.03 -11.73 8.10
N ASP A 38 -4.74 -11.53 8.29
CA ASP A 38 -4.06 -11.76 9.57
C ASP A 38 -4.17 -10.54 10.48
N ASP A 39 -3.83 -9.35 9.98
CA ASP A 39 -4.05 -8.06 10.63
C ASP A 39 -5.04 -7.21 9.80
N LEU A 40 -5.29 -5.99 10.21
CA LEU A 40 -6.26 -5.08 9.58
C LEU A 40 -5.64 -4.14 8.55
N ASP A 41 -4.36 -3.93 8.62
CA ASP A 41 -3.62 -2.89 7.90
C ASP A 41 -3.69 -3.04 6.37
N ASP A 42 -3.65 -4.26 5.83
CA ASP A 42 -3.91 -4.55 4.43
C ASP A 42 -5.28 -4.01 3.96
N ALA A 43 -6.34 -4.26 4.75
CA ALA A 43 -7.68 -3.82 4.40
C ALA A 43 -7.77 -2.28 4.37
N TYR A 44 -7.15 -1.61 5.34
CA TYR A 44 -7.07 -0.14 5.36
C TYR A 44 -6.20 0.39 4.21
N ALA A 45 -5.09 -0.27 3.87
CA ALA A 45 -4.23 0.06 2.74
C ALA A 45 -4.97 -0.06 1.41
N LEU A 46 -5.65 -1.20 1.20
CA LEU A 46 -6.45 -1.43 0.00
C LEU A 46 -7.58 -0.39 -0.12
N GLY A 47 -8.22 -0.04 1.00
CA GLY A 47 -9.22 1.03 1.05
C GLY A 47 -8.69 2.38 0.55
N LEU A 48 -7.49 2.80 0.96
CA LEU A 48 -6.86 4.03 0.46
C LEU A 48 -6.65 4.00 -1.05
N LEU A 49 -6.13 2.89 -1.57
CA LEU A 49 -5.83 2.73 -2.98
C LEU A 49 -7.10 2.76 -3.85
N LEU A 50 -8.18 2.10 -3.41
CA LEU A 50 -9.46 2.09 -4.11
C LEU A 50 -10.13 3.47 -4.14
N GLN A 51 -9.94 4.28 -3.10
CA GLN A 51 -10.53 5.60 -2.99
C GLN A 51 -9.70 6.71 -3.67
N SER A 52 -8.47 6.42 -4.06
CA SER A 52 -7.58 7.41 -4.66
C SER A 52 -7.81 7.56 -6.17
N PRO A 53 -8.15 8.77 -6.66
CA PRO A 53 -8.30 9.00 -8.09
C PRO A 53 -6.97 9.00 -8.85
N SER A 54 -5.84 9.04 -8.15
CA SER A 54 -4.49 9.00 -8.74
C SER A 54 -3.98 7.57 -8.93
N ILE A 55 -4.75 6.55 -8.53
CA ILE A 55 -4.39 5.13 -8.64
C ILE A 55 -5.33 4.42 -9.62
N GLN A 56 -4.74 3.66 -10.53
CA GLN A 56 -5.41 2.64 -11.33
C GLN A 56 -4.93 1.27 -10.85
N LEU A 57 -5.77 0.58 -10.06
CA LEU A 57 -5.46 -0.75 -9.57
C LEU A 57 -5.72 -1.77 -10.68
N LEU A 58 -4.64 -2.39 -11.21
CA LEU A 58 -4.70 -3.36 -12.31
C LEU A 58 -5.10 -4.75 -11.84
N GLY A 59 -4.84 -5.07 -10.59
CA GLY A 59 -5.19 -6.32 -9.95
C GLY A 59 -4.56 -6.46 -8.57
N VAL A 60 -5.03 -7.44 -7.82
CA VAL A 60 -4.53 -7.78 -6.48
C VAL A 60 -4.05 -9.22 -6.47
N THR A 61 -2.87 -9.46 -5.91
CA THR A 61 -2.29 -10.80 -5.76
C THR A 61 -2.31 -11.19 -4.29
N ALA A 62 -2.90 -12.36 -3.98
CA ALA A 62 -2.87 -12.94 -2.65
C ALA A 62 -1.52 -13.63 -2.44
N ASP A 63 -0.82 -13.24 -1.37
CA ASP A 63 0.48 -13.78 -1.00
C ASP A 63 0.40 -14.48 0.36
N TRP A 64 1.35 -15.36 0.62
CA TRP A 64 1.63 -15.98 1.91
C TRP A 64 0.46 -16.77 2.56
N GLY A 65 0.80 -17.92 3.19
CA GLY A 65 -0.15 -18.73 3.94
C GLY A 65 -1.26 -19.36 3.08
N ASP A 66 -2.50 -19.20 3.51
CA ASP A 66 -3.71 -19.70 2.80
C ASP A 66 -4.14 -18.70 1.72
N THR A 67 -3.42 -18.68 0.61
CA THR A 67 -3.66 -17.73 -0.50
C THR A 67 -5.03 -17.88 -1.14
N LYS A 68 -5.65 -19.07 -1.06
CA LYS A 68 -7.01 -19.30 -1.54
C LYS A 68 -8.04 -18.60 -0.65
N LEU A 69 -7.88 -18.67 0.65
CA LEU A 69 -8.77 -17.98 1.59
C LEU A 69 -8.59 -16.46 1.49
N ARG A 70 -7.35 -15.98 1.34
CA ARG A 70 -7.07 -14.55 1.10
C ARG A 70 -7.73 -14.08 -0.19
N ALA A 71 -7.69 -14.86 -1.26
CA ALA A 71 -8.35 -14.51 -2.50
C ALA A 71 -9.89 -14.44 -2.35
N ARG A 72 -10.50 -15.34 -1.57
CA ARG A 72 -11.94 -15.25 -1.25
C ARG A 72 -12.26 -13.98 -0.46
N MET A 73 -11.38 -13.61 0.47
CA MET A 73 -11.50 -12.35 1.21
C MET A 73 -11.41 -11.13 0.28
N LEU A 74 -10.42 -11.12 -0.61
CA LEU A 74 -10.25 -10.05 -1.61
C LEU A 74 -11.45 -9.92 -2.54
N ASP A 75 -11.96 -11.03 -3.07
CA ASP A 75 -13.16 -11.03 -3.91
C ASP A 75 -14.36 -10.39 -3.20
N ARG A 76 -14.57 -10.77 -1.94
CA ARG A 76 -15.65 -10.21 -1.13
C ARG A 76 -15.43 -8.73 -0.83
N PHE A 77 -14.21 -8.37 -0.41
CA PHE A 77 -13.85 -6.98 -0.12
C PHE A 77 -14.09 -6.08 -1.32
N LEU A 78 -13.57 -6.47 -2.49
CA LEU A 78 -13.73 -5.72 -3.73
C LEU A 78 -15.21 -5.63 -4.16
N ALA A 79 -15.98 -6.71 -4.02
CA ALA A 79 -17.39 -6.70 -4.37
C ALA A 79 -18.22 -5.80 -3.43
N GLU A 80 -18.02 -5.90 -2.12
CA GLU A 80 -18.76 -5.10 -1.13
C GLU A 80 -18.37 -3.61 -1.17
N THR A 81 -17.16 -3.29 -1.67
CA THR A 81 -16.71 -1.90 -1.85
C THR A 81 -16.97 -1.34 -3.26
N GLY A 82 -17.67 -2.09 -4.13
CA GLY A 82 -18.07 -1.62 -5.46
C GLY A 82 -17.00 -1.73 -6.54
N HIS A 83 -16.00 -2.60 -6.37
CA HIS A 83 -14.85 -2.79 -7.25
C HIS A 83 -14.69 -4.24 -7.74
N ALA A 84 -15.80 -4.98 -7.88
CA ALA A 84 -15.80 -6.39 -8.30
C ALA A 84 -15.12 -6.65 -9.66
N GLU A 85 -14.90 -5.63 -10.46
CA GLU A 85 -14.19 -5.70 -11.74
C GLU A 85 -12.68 -5.88 -11.60
N ILE A 86 -12.09 -5.57 -10.43
CA ILE A 86 -10.65 -5.71 -10.21
C ILE A 86 -10.32 -7.19 -10.07
N PRO A 87 -9.41 -7.74 -10.91
CA PRO A 87 -9.07 -9.14 -10.86
C PRO A 87 -8.21 -9.51 -9.66
N VAL A 88 -8.44 -10.69 -9.10
CA VAL A 88 -7.68 -11.28 -8.00
C VAL A 88 -6.92 -12.51 -8.49
N PHE A 89 -5.67 -12.65 -8.08
CA PHE A 89 -4.78 -13.75 -8.44
C PHE A 89 -4.22 -14.39 -7.17
N ILE A 90 -3.84 -15.68 -7.24
CA ILE A 90 -3.29 -16.42 -6.11
C ILE A 90 -1.82 -16.78 -6.33
N GLY A 91 -1.01 -16.50 -5.31
CA GLY A 91 0.35 -17.00 -5.22
C GLY A 91 0.43 -18.40 -4.62
N PRO A 92 1.65 -18.96 -4.52
CA PRO A 92 1.90 -20.24 -3.88
C PRO A 92 1.43 -20.26 -2.43
N GLU A 93 0.70 -21.31 -2.03
CA GLU A 93 0.38 -21.54 -0.62
C GLU A 93 1.66 -21.86 0.18
N LYS A 94 1.81 -21.25 1.35
CA LYS A 94 2.82 -21.64 2.33
C LYS A 94 2.14 -22.00 3.64
N THR A 95 2.05 -23.30 3.90
CA THR A 95 1.33 -23.87 5.05
C THR A 95 2.22 -24.20 6.26
N SER A 96 3.53 -24.00 6.16
CA SER A 96 4.46 -24.38 7.21
C SER A 96 5.08 -23.18 7.89
N LEU A 97 5.07 -23.18 9.21
CA LEU A 97 5.80 -22.35 10.15
C LEU A 97 4.99 -21.18 10.76
N GLY A 98 4.34 -21.47 11.91
CA GLY A 98 3.95 -20.45 12.88
C GLY A 98 3.13 -19.31 12.28
N MET A 99 2.19 -19.66 11.43
CA MET A 99 1.32 -18.68 10.80
C MET A 99 0.59 -17.89 11.86
N ALA A 100 0.61 -16.57 11.73
CA ALA A 100 -0.32 -15.71 12.44
C ALA A 100 -1.74 -16.24 12.22
N SER A 101 -2.56 -16.23 13.27
CA SER A 101 -3.93 -16.68 13.14
C SER A 101 -4.64 -15.76 12.14
N PHE A 102 -5.19 -16.30 11.09
CA PHE A 102 -6.04 -15.56 10.15
C PHE A 102 -7.26 -15.03 10.93
N THR A 103 -7.12 -13.83 11.51
CA THR A 103 -8.07 -13.29 12.50
C THR A 103 -9.43 -13.02 11.88
N GLN A 104 -9.48 -12.75 10.57
CA GLN A 104 -10.69 -12.42 9.82
C GLN A 104 -11.22 -13.61 9.01
N ARG A 105 -10.90 -14.83 9.44
CA ARG A 105 -11.26 -16.09 8.77
C ARG A 105 -12.76 -16.22 8.52
N ALA A 106 -13.59 -16.00 9.53
CA ALA A 106 -15.03 -16.19 9.40
C ALA A 106 -15.65 -15.19 8.40
N TRP A 107 -15.10 -14.00 8.27
CA TRP A 107 -15.50 -13.05 7.24
C TRP A 107 -15.04 -13.51 5.85
N ALA A 108 -13.80 -13.97 5.71
CA ALA A 108 -13.23 -14.46 4.46
C ALA A 108 -13.95 -15.71 3.93
N GLU A 109 -14.32 -16.65 4.80
CA GLU A 109 -15.03 -17.88 4.44
C GLU A 109 -16.44 -17.63 3.87
N ARG A 110 -17.04 -16.48 4.12
CA ARG A 110 -18.29 -16.04 3.48
C ARG A 110 -18.08 -15.43 2.09
N GLY A 111 -16.84 -15.19 1.68
CA GLY A 111 -16.51 -14.76 0.33
C GLY A 111 -16.76 -15.85 -0.71
N PRO A 112 -16.88 -15.49 -1.99
CA PRO A 112 -17.11 -16.44 -3.08
C PRO A 112 -15.92 -17.40 -3.20
N SER A 113 -16.20 -18.66 -3.52
CA SER A 113 -15.18 -19.64 -3.87
C SER A 113 -15.18 -19.79 -5.39
N ARG A 114 -14.16 -19.26 -6.06
CA ARG A 114 -14.00 -19.33 -7.51
C ARG A 114 -12.54 -19.62 -7.88
N PRO A 115 -12.26 -20.12 -9.08
CA PRO A 115 -10.90 -20.25 -9.59
C PRO A 115 -10.26 -18.85 -9.80
N HIS A 116 -8.97 -18.75 -9.51
CA HIS A 116 -8.17 -17.55 -9.73
C HIS A 116 -6.96 -17.88 -10.60
N GLY A 117 -6.43 -16.88 -11.32
CA GLY A 117 -5.21 -16.97 -12.09
C GLY A 117 -3.93 -17.00 -11.23
N ASP A 118 -2.81 -17.30 -11.86
CA ASP A 118 -1.48 -17.33 -11.27
C ASP A 118 -0.97 -15.90 -11.01
N ALA A 119 -0.70 -15.55 -9.76
CA ALA A 119 -0.15 -14.26 -9.36
C ALA A 119 1.20 -13.96 -10.01
N ILE A 120 2.06 -14.97 -10.10
CA ILE A 120 3.41 -14.82 -10.67
C ILE A 120 3.33 -14.45 -12.15
N GLY A 121 2.47 -15.17 -12.90
CA GLY A 121 2.22 -14.88 -14.31
C GLY A 121 1.64 -13.49 -14.49
N PHE A 122 0.67 -13.09 -13.68
CA PHE A 122 0.05 -11.78 -13.73
C PHE A 122 1.06 -10.64 -13.52
N ILE A 123 1.93 -10.73 -12.50
CA ILE A 123 2.99 -9.73 -12.23
C ILE A 123 3.91 -9.60 -13.46
N ILE A 124 4.39 -10.74 -13.99
CA ILE A 124 5.29 -10.77 -15.14
C ILE A 124 4.64 -10.17 -16.39
N ASP A 125 3.44 -10.64 -16.73
CA ASP A 125 2.73 -10.23 -17.94
C ASP A 125 2.36 -8.75 -17.90
N THR A 126 1.93 -8.26 -16.74
CA THR A 126 1.61 -6.84 -16.55
C THR A 126 2.85 -5.95 -16.67
N ALA A 127 3.97 -6.33 -16.04
CA ALA A 127 5.23 -5.59 -16.17
C ALA A 127 5.76 -5.59 -17.62
N LYS A 128 5.54 -6.68 -18.35
CA LYS A 128 5.91 -6.81 -19.76
C LYS A 128 5.04 -5.94 -20.69
N GLN A 129 3.74 -5.86 -20.41
CA GLN A 129 2.79 -5.08 -21.21
C GLN A 129 2.92 -3.57 -20.95
N HIS A 130 3.32 -3.16 -19.75
CA HIS A 130 3.44 -1.77 -19.31
C HIS A 130 4.86 -1.45 -18.78
N PRO A 131 5.89 -1.51 -19.63
CA PRO A 131 7.28 -1.40 -19.21
C PRO A 131 7.60 -0.01 -18.64
N GLY A 132 8.07 0.05 -17.40
CA GLY A 132 8.42 1.28 -16.68
C GLY A 132 7.22 2.06 -16.12
N GLU A 133 6.00 1.53 -16.21
CA GLU A 133 4.79 2.22 -15.77
C GLU A 133 4.20 1.65 -14.48
N VAL A 134 4.37 0.35 -14.22
CA VAL A 134 3.73 -0.36 -13.11
C VAL A 134 4.49 -0.19 -11.80
N THR A 135 3.83 0.33 -10.79
CA THR A 135 4.27 0.25 -9.40
C THR A 135 3.67 -1.00 -8.76
N LEU A 136 4.51 -1.85 -8.17
CA LEU A 136 4.06 -2.97 -7.35
C LEU A 136 4.11 -2.55 -5.89
N ILE A 137 2.97 -2.63 -5.19
CA ILE A 137 2.87 -2.37 -3.75
C ILE A 137 2.88 -3.72 -3.04
N ALA A 138 3.92 -4.00 -2.24
CA ALA A 138 4.09 -5.24 -1.50
C ALA A 138 3.77 -4.99 -0.02
N LEU A 139 2.71 -5.61 0.46
CA LEU A 139 2.21 -5.45 1.82
C LEU A 139 2.49 -6.70 2.70
N GLY A 140 2.71 -7.86 2.08
CA GLY A 140 3.08 -9.11 2.73
C GLY A 140 4.53 -9.54 2.50
N PRO A 141 4.89 -10.79 2.90
CA PRO A 141 6.16 -11.41 2.57
C PRO A 141 6.39 -11.44 1.05
N MET A 142 7.63 -11.26 0.60
CA MET A 142 7.94 -11.03 -0.82
C MET A 142 7.96 -12.31 -1.67
N THR A 143 7.18 -13.33 -1.34
CA THR A 143 7.21 -14.64 -2.00
C THR A 143 6.84 -14.55 -3.46
N ASN A 144 5.74 -13.85 -3.79
CA ASN A 144 5.29 -13.69 -5.18
C ASN A 144 6.31 -12.89 -6.00
N LEU A 145 6.88 -11.83 -5.42
CA LEU A 145 7.87 -10.98 -6.07
C LEU A 145 9.14 -11.76 -6.43
N ALA A 146 9.67 -12.51 -5.45
CA ALA A 146 10.87 -13.32 -5.67
C ALA A 146 10.63 -14.45 -6.69
N ALA A 147 9.44 -15.04 -6.68
CA ALA A 147 9.07 -16.05 -7.67
C ALA A 147 8.94 -15.45 -9.08
N ALA A 148 8.37 -14.24 -9.22
CA ALA A 148 8.32 -13.51 -10.48
C ALA A 148 9.71 -13.14 -10.98
N LEU A 149 10.57 -12.58 -10.10
CA LEU A 149 11.96 -12.28 -10.40
C LEU A 149 12.74 -13.53 -10.87
N LYS A 150 12.54 -14.66 -10.20
CA LYS A 150 13.20 -15.92 -10.57
C LYS A 150 12.71 -16.48 -11.91
N ARG A 151 11.40 -16.37 -12.18
CA ARG A 151 10.73 -16.94 -13.36
C ARG A 151 11.05 -16.15 -14.64
N ASP A 152 11.02 -14.81 -14.57
CA ASP A 152 11.34 -13.92 -15.69
C ASP A 152 11.98 -12.61 -15.18
N PRO A 153 13.31 -12.62 -14.96
CA PRO A 153 14.04 -11.45 -14.47
C PRO A 153 13.91 -10.24 -15.41
N GLU A 154 13.90 -10.48 -16.73
CA GLU A 154 13.83 -9.40 -17.73
C GLU A 154 12.53 -8.63 -17.61
N SER A 155 11.39 -9.32 -17.51
CA SER A 155 10.10 -8.68 -17.34
C SER A 155 9.94 -8.05 -15.96
N PHE A 156 10.45 -8.69 -14.90
CA PHE A 156 10.41 -8.12 -13.54
C PHE A 156 11.16 -6.78 -13.45
N HIS A 157 12.29 -6.63 -14.14
CA HIS A 157 13.03 -5.37 -14.20
C HIS A 157 12.32 -4.26 -14.99
N LYS A 158 11.21 -4.56 -15.66
CA LYS A 158 10.35 -3.54 -16.29
C LYS A 158 9.37 -2.88 -15.33
N LEU A 159 9.27 -3.36 -14.09
CA LEU A 159 8.54 -2.64 -13.04
C LEU A 159 9.14 -1.24 -12.85
N ARG A 160 8.28 -0.24 -12.71
CA ARG A 160 8.70 1.14 -12.42
C ARG A 160 9.40 1.24 -11.07
N ARG A 161 8.80 0.61 -10.06
CA ARG A 161 9.31 0.53 -8.68
C ARG A 161 8.50 -0.47 -7.86
N ILE A 162 9.05 -0.85 -6.73
CA ILE A 162 8.35 -1.53 -5.65
C ILE A 162 8.16 -0.53 -4.51
N VAL A 163 6.95 -0.41 -3.99
CA VAL A 163 6.65 0.27 -2.71
C VAL A 163 6.31 -0.82 -1.72
N MET A 164 7.01 -0.91 -0.59
CA MET A 164 6.80 -2.00 0.33
C MET A 164 6.58 -1.54 1.77
N MET A 165 5.71 -2.24 2.49
CA MET A 165 5.76 -2.28 3.94
C MET A 165 6.65 -3.45 4.35
N GLY A 166 7.64 -3.18 5.18
CA GLY A 166 8.49 -4.23 5.74
C GLY A 166 9.84 -3.75 6.22
N GLY A 167 10.41 -4.53 7.11
CA GLY A 167 11.71 -4.29 7.71
C GLY A 167 11.70 -3.32 8.88
N SER A 168 12.88 -3.16 9.46
CA SER A 168 13.12 -2.35 10.67
C SER A 168 14.58 -1.93 10.65
N VAL A 169 14.85 -0.63 10.57
CA VAL A 169 16.21 -0.10 10.40
C VAL A 169 16.76 0.45 11.71
N ARG A 170 16.01 1.30 12.39
CA ARG A 170 16.40 1.96 13.65
C ARG A 170 15.40 1.70 14.78
N ARG A 171 14.12 1.49 14.44
CA ARG A 171 13.02 1.26 15.37
C ARG A 171 12.38 -0.09 15.11
N GLY A 172 12.05 -0.80 16.18
CA GLY A 172 11.38 -2.10 16.13
C GLY A 172 10.05 -2.08 16.85
N TYR A 173 9.41 -3.24 16.91
CA TYR A 173 8.18 -3.43 17.68
C TYR A 173 8.36 -3.07 19.15
N GLY A 174 7.31 -2.55 19.78
CA GLY A 174 7.18 -2.52 21.23
C GLY A 174 7.22 -3.93 21.84
N GLU A 175 7.40 -4.03 23.12
CA GLU A 175 7.38 -5.32 23.84
C GLU A 175 6.39 -5.25 25.02
N PRO A 176 5.19 -5.82 24.89
CA PRO A 176 4.54 -6.43 23.69
C PRO A 176 4.42 -5.49 22.49
N SER A 177 4.19 -6.05 21.30
CA SER A 177 4.22 -5.32 20.02
C SER A 177 3.24 -4.15 19.91
N PHE A 178 2.17 -4.11 20.70
CA PHE A 178 1.23 -3.01 20.79
C PHE A 178 1.70 -1.82 21.67
N LEU A 179 2.84 -1.97 22.36
CA LEU A 179 3.46 -0.86 23.09
C LEU A 179 4.23 0.07 22.12
N PRO A 180 4.59 1.29 22.58
CA PRO A 180 5.38 2.20 21.76
C PRO A 180 6.65 1.55 21.21
N PRO A 181 7.06 1.92 19.97
CA PRO A 181 8.24 1.39 19.32
C PRO A 181 9.50 1.53 20.18
N VAL A 182 10.37 0.53 20.12
CA VAL A 182 11.69 0.58 20.76
C VAL A 182 12.75 1.11 19.80
N ASN A 183 13.77 1.81 20.31
CA ASN A 183 14.88 2.35 19.53
C ASN A 183 15.95 1.29 19.23
N ARG A 184 15.51 0.11 18.78
CA ARG A 184 16.36 -0.98 18.28
C ARG A 184 15.62 -1.71 17.17
N PRO A 185 16.30 -2.18 16.11
CA PRO A 185 15.66 -2.95 15.06
C PRO A 185 15.07 -4.26 15.56
N SER A 186 13.98 -4.69 14.94
CA SER A 186 13.39 -6.02 15.08
C SER A 186 13.54 -6.82 13.79
N ALA A 187 13.47 -8.15 13.84
CA ALA A 187 13.19 -8.95 12.66
C ALA A 187 11.69 -8.77 12.34
N GLU A 188 11.39 -7.87 11.43
CA GLU A 188 10.03 -7.51 11.06
C GLU A 188 9.34 -8.68 10.32
N TYR A 189 8.02 -8.78 10.47
CA TYR A 189 7.23 -9.95 10.05
C TYR A 189 7.38 -10.27 8.56
N ASN A 190 7.12 -9.33 7.66
CA ASN A 190 7.15 -9.56 6.21
C ASN A 190 8.53 -10.03 5.72
N ILE A 191 9.59 -9.46 6.29
CA ILE A 191 10.96 -9.87 6.01
C ILE A 191 11.28 -11.24 6.61
N LYS A 192 10.88 -11.45 7.87
CA LYS A 192 11.22 -12.66 8.62
C LYS A 192 10.51 -13.90 8.09
N MET A 193 9.29 -13.75 7.60
CA MET A 193 8.51 -14.89 7.10
C MET A 193 9.09 -15.48 5.80
N ASP A 194 9.72 -14.68 4.95
CA ASP A 194 10.44 -15.19 3.77
C ASP A 194 11.76 -14.43 3.51
N ILE A 195 12.74 -14.68 4.37
CA ILE A 195 14.06 -14.03 4.33
C ILE A 195 14.72 -14.17 2.95
N ALA A 196 14.63 -15.36 2.34
CA ALA A 196 15.26 -15.63 1.04
C ALA A 196 14.63 -14.79 -0.07
N SER A 197 13.30 -14.65 -0.07
CA SER A 197 12.57 -13.81 -1.02
C SER A 197 12.91 -12.34 -0.81
N ALA A 198 12.93 -11.84 0.42
CA ALA A 198 13.33 -10.48 0.73
C ALA A 198 14.76 -10.20 0.25
N GLN A 199 15.72 -11.08 0.53
CA GLN A 199 17.11 -10.96 0.06
C GLN A 199 17.20 -10.88 -1.48
N ALA A 200 16.40 -11.67 -2.18
CA ALA A 200 16.38 -11.66 -3.65
C ALA A 200 15.82 -10.33 -4.19
N VAL A 201 14.72 -9.83 -3.63
CA VAL A 201 14.09 -8.58 -4.05
C VAL A 201 15.00 -7.38 -3.79
N PHE A 202 15.62 -7.27 -2.60
CA PHE A 202 16.58 -6.19 -2.31
C PHE A 202 17.85 -6.20 -3.20
N LYS A 203 18.16 -7.34 -3.81
CA LYS A 203 19.26 -7.48 -4.77
C LYS A 203 18.83 -7.36 -6.22
N SER A 204 17.52 -7.26 -6.50
CA SER A 204 16.99 -7.26 -7.86
C SER A 204 17.45 -6.08 -8.72
N GLY A 205 17.72 -4.93 -8.10
CA GLY A 205 18.01 -3.68 -8.83
C GLY A 205 16.78 -2.89 -9.27
N VAL A 206 15.56 -3.41 -9.08
CA VAL A 206 14.33 -2.62 -9.23
C VAL A 206 14.30 -1.56 -8.12
N PRO A 207 13.94 -0.28 -8.42
CA PRO A 207 13.85 0.76 -7.40
C PRO A 207 12.87 0.38 -6.27
N ILE A 208 13.29 0.48 -5.02
CA ILE A 208 12.49 0.15 -3.84
C ILE A 208 12.24 1.41 -3.01
N ALA A 209 10.98 1.69 -2.68
CA ALA A 209 10.59 2.59 -1.61
C ALA A 209 10.12 1.75 -0.42
N MET A 210 10.86 1.83 0.69
CA MET A 210 10.67 0.99 1.86
C MET A 210 10.04 1.79 3.00
N MET A 211 8.90 1.30 3.50
CA MET A 211 8.21 1.80 4.67
C MET A 211 8.39 0.81 5.83
N PRO A 212 9.49 0.94 6.61
CA PRO A 212 9.79 0.02 7.71
C PRO A 212 9.02 0.37 8.99
N LEU A 213 9.15 -0.45 10.02
CA LEU A 213 8.60 -0.18 11.36
C LEU A 213 8.96 1.20 11.91
N ASP A 214 10.04 1.80 11.42
CA ASP A 214 10.48 3.16 11.77
C ASP A 214 9.41 4.20 11.52
N SER A 215 8.58 4.01 10.50
CA SER A 215 7.57 4.97 10.02
C SER A 215 6.13 4.44 10.04
N THR A 216 5.92 3.14 10.21
CA THR A 216 4.62 2.51 9.97
C THR A 216 3.81 2.21 11.22
N GLN A 217 4.40 2.30 12.41
CA GLN A 217 3.74 2.00 13.68
C GLN A 217 2.80 3.14 14.13
N ILE A 218 1.82 3.47 13.29
CA ILE A 218 0.80 4.50 13.53
C ILE A 218 -0.45 3.83 14.09
N MET A 219 -0.83 4.18 15.32
CA MET A 219 -1.99 3.58 16.00
C MET A 219 -3.31 4.08 15.41
N MET A 220 -4.18 3.15 15.06
CA MET A 220 -5.58 3.39 14.67
C MET A 220 -6.45 3.43 15.92
N ASP A 221 -6.34 4.52 16.71
CA ASP A 221 -7.08 4.69 17.97
C ASP A 221 -8.62 4.71 17.76
N GLU A 222 -9.36 4.62 18.87
CA GLU A 222 -10.83 4.57 18.84
C GLU A 222 -11.44 5.81 18.16
N THR A 223 -10.85 6.99 18.36
CA THR A 223 -11.34 8.23 17.76
C THR A 223 -11.24 8.17 16.24
N LYS A 224 -10.09 7.72 15.72
CA LYS A 224 -9.86 7.59 14.27
C LYS A 224 -10.82 6.56 13.65
N ARG A 225 -10.93 5.39 14.29
CA ARG A 225 -11.86 4.34 13.84
C ARG A 225 -13.31 4.80 13.86
N SER A 226 -13.73 5.47 14.92
CA SER A 226 -15.10 6.00 15.04
C SER A 226 -15.43 7.02 13.96
N LEU A 227 -14.49 7.89 13.61
CA LEU A 227 -14.64 8.83 12.49
C LEU A 227 -14.82 8.10 11.15
N ILE A 228 -14.01 7.05 10.91
CA ILE A 228 -14.09 6.26 9.68
C ILE A 228 -15.45 5.55 9.61
N PHE A 229 -15.85 4.85 10.67
CA PHE A 229 -17.09 4.06 10.68
C PHE A 229 -18.36 4.91 10.64
N ALA A 230 -18.31 6.13 11.17
CA ALA A 230 -19.44 7.07 11.11
C ALA A 230 -19.76 7.55 9.69
N ALA A 231 -18.87 7.36 8.72
CA ALA A 231 -19.12 7.77 7.34
C ALA A 231 -20.19 6.91 6.64
N GLY A 232 -20.38 5.64 7.04
CA GLY A 232 -21.46 4.78 6.54
C GLY A 232 -21.39 4.53 5.03
N THR A 233 -20.17 4.50 4.48
CA THR A 233 -19.93 4.13 3.06
C THR A 233 -19.71 2.62 2.95
N PRO A 234 -19.88 2.00 1.77
CA PRO A 234 -19.59 0.57 1.59
C PRO A 234 -18.19 0.18 2.08
N LEU A 235 -17.17 1.00 1.82
CA LEU A 235 -15.81 0.76 2.32
C LEU A 235 -15.76 0.80 3.84
N THR A 236 -16.30 1.83 4.47
CA THR A 236 -16.19 2.00 5.92
C THR A 236 -17.01 0.96 6.69
N ASP A 237 -18.11 0.46 6.12
CA ASP A 237 -18.89 -0.65 6.67
C ASP A 237 -18.13 -1.97 6.63
N VAL A 238 -17.39 -2.24 5.53
CA VAL A 238 -16.49 -3.39 5.43
C VAL A 238 -15.37 -3.29 6.45
N LEU A 239 -14.70 -2.13 6.55
CA LEU A 239 -13.63 -1.90 7.53
C LEU A 239 -14.13 -2.05 8.97
N ALA A 240 -15.34 -1.58 9.29
CA ALA A 240 -15.96 -1.77 10.60
C ALA A 240 -16.21 -3.26 10.90
N SER A 241 -16.72 -4.02 9.91
CA SER A 241 -16.98 -5.45 10.05
C SER A 241 -15.69 -6.25 10.29
N LEU A 242 -14.64 -5.97 9.52
CA LEU A 242 -13.34 -6.60 9.67
C LEU A 242 -12.69 -6.24 11.03
N THR A 243 -12.81 -4.99 11.45
CA THR A 243 -12.29 -4.53 12.74
C THR A 243 -13.00 -5.22 13.91
N ALA A 244 -14.32 -5.42 13.83
CA ALA A 244 -15.06 -6.15 14.85
C ALA A 244 -14.62 -7.61 14.95
N GLU A 245 -14.39 -8.28 13.83
CA GLU A 245 -13.90 -9.66 13.81
C GLU A 245 -12.46 -9.77 14.32
N TRP A 246 -11.60 -8.81 13.97
CA TRP A 246 -10.23 -8.74 14.47
C TRP A 246 -10.20 -8.62 16.00
N PHE A 247 -10.98 -7.72 16.60
CA PHE A 247 -11.08 -7.59 18.06
C PHE A 247 -11.65 -8.85 18.75
N ALA A 248 -12.48 -9.61 18.06
CA ALA A 248 -13.00 -10.88 18.59
C ALA A 248 -11.93 -11.98 18.65
N ASN A 249 -10.89 -11.90 17.82
CA ASN A 249 -9.88 -12.94 17.63
C ASN A 249 -8.46 -12.49 18.02
N GLN A 250 -8.27 -11.23 18.42
CA GLN A 250 -6.98 -10.65 18.75
C GLN A 250 -7.01 -9.98 20.13
N TYR A 251 -5.93 -10.13 20.90
CA TYR A 251 -5.81 -9.52 22.23
C TYR A 251 -5.20 -8.11 22.21
N TRP A 252 -4.86 -7.58 21.05
CA TRP A 252 -4.28 -6.26 20.93
C TRP A 252 -5.34 -5.17 21.13
N PRO A 253 -5.04 -4.15 21.95
CA PRO A 253 -6.03 -3.13 22.28
C PRO A 253 -6.28 -2.14 21.16
N VAL A 254 -5.32 -1.99 20.21
CA VAL A 254 -5.38 -0.99 19.14
C VAL A 254 -4.72 -1.56 17.88
N PRO A 255 -5.40 -1.54 16.72
CA PRO A 255 -4.78 -1.86 15.45
C PRO A 255 -3.74 -0.80 15.07
N THR A 256 -2.78 -1.20 14.25
CA THR A 256 -1.73 -0.33 13.72
C THR A 256 -1.87 -0.23 12.21
N ALA A 257 -1.53 0.92 11.63
CA ALA A 257 -1.79 1.22 10.22
C ALA A 257 -0.70 0.73 9.26
N PHE A 258 0.26 -0.05 9.72
CA PHE A 258 1.48 -0.45 9.00
C PHE A 258 1.43 -0.27 7.48
N ASP A 259 0.66 -1.08 6.76
CA ASP A 259 0.54 -1.13 5.31
C ASP A 259 -0.08 0.13 4.70
N ALA A 260 -1.01 0.75 5.44
CA ALA A 260 -1.66 1.97 4.99
C ALA A 260 -0.65 3.11 4.76
N VAL A 261 0.50 3.08 5.44
CA VAL A 261 1.60 4.04 5.21
C VAL A 261 2.23 3.80 3.83
N ALA A 262 2.47 2.55 3.44
CA ALA A 262 3.00 2.23 2.12
C ALA A 262 2.00 2.58 1.01
N ALA A 263 0.71 2.28 1.21
CA ALA A 263 -0.35 2.67 0.29
C ALA A 263 -0.44 4.19 0.13
N LEU A 264 -0.42 4.94 1.23
CA LEU A 264 -0.47 6.41 1.19
C LEU A 264 0.77 7.00 0.51
N TYR A 265 1.98 6.45 0.77
CA TYR A 265 3.20 6.85 0.06
C TYR A 265 3.11 6.61 -1.45
N ALA A 266 2.51 5.51 -1.88
CA ALA A 266 2.31 5.27 -3.31
C ALA A 266 1.39 6.32 -3.96
N ILE A 267 0.36 6.79 -3.22
CA ILE A 267 -0.57 7.84 -3.64
C ILE A 267 0.11 9.21 -3.65
N ASP A 268 0.78 9.56 -2.54
CA ASP A 268 1.49 10.82 -2.33
C ASP A 268 2.85 10.58 -1.65
N PRO A 269 3.95 10.56 -2.39
CA PRO A 269 5.29 10.36 -1.82
C PRO A 269 5.69 11.40 -0.78
N ALA A 270 5.07 12.58 -0.76
CA ALA A 270 5.34 13.59 0.26
C ALA A 270 4.79 13.22 1.64
N SER A 271 3.89 12.22 1.73
CA SER A 271 3.33 11.72 3.00
C SER A 271 4.38 11.09 3.91
N CYS A 272 5.47 10.55 3.36
CA CYS A 272 6.53 9.88 4.10
C CYS A 272 7.91 10.17 3.46
N PRO A 273 8.60 11.26 3.83
CA PRO A 273 9.89 11.62 3.24
C PRO A 273 10.94 10.51 3.40
N VAL A 274 11.62 10.17 2.33
CA VAL A 274 12.56 9.05 2.27
C VAL A 274 14.02 9.48 2.25
N THR A 275 14.90 8.60 2.72
CA THR A 275 16.36 8.73 2.67
C THR A 275 16.92 7.58 1.86
N PRO A 276 17.78 7.82 0.85
CA PRO A 276 18.45 6.75 0.11
C PRO A 276 19.45 6.00 0.99
N LEU A 277 19.24 4.70 1.19
CA LEU A 277 20.08 3.84 2.02
C LEU A 277 20.48 2.57 1.28
N ARG A 278 21.61 2.00 1.67
CA ARG A 278 21.97 0.62 1.33
C ARG A 278 21.43 -0.30 2.43
N ILE A 279 20.42 -1.09 2.09
CA ILE A 279 19.80 -2.06 2.99
C ILE A 279 20.22 -3.47 2.63
N GLU A 280 20.61 -4.24 3.64
CA GLU A 280 20.86 -5.68 3.53
C GLU A 280 19.97 -6.45 4.50
N VAL A 281 19.39 -7.55 4.01
CA VAL A 281 18.64 -8.52 4.81
C VAL A 281 19.58 -9.61 5.26
N ASN A 282 19.80 -9.76 6.58
CA ASN A 282 20.67 -10.79 7.12
C ASN A 282 19.94 -12.16 7.26
N ALA A 283 20.68 -13.18 7.68
CA ALA A 283 20.14 -14.54 7.84
C ALA A 283 19.07 -14.67 8.94
N ASP A 284 19.01 -13.70 9.86
CA ASP A 284 18.05 -13.69 10.97
C ASP A 284 16.80 -12.84 10.67
N GLY A 285 16.67 -12.33 9.44
CA GLY A 285 15.51 -11.53 9.00
C GLY A 285 15.55 -10.07 9.44
N PHE A 286 16.71 -9.55 9.86
CA PHE A 286 16.87 -8.13 10.12
C PHE A 286 17.26 -7.39 8.84
N THR A 287 16.69 -6.22 8.64
CA THR A 287 17.15 -5.24 7.65
C THR A 287 18.18 -4.32 8.29
N ARG A 288 19.35 -4.21 7.66
CA ARG A 288 20.47 -3.43 8.19
C ARG A 288 20.91 -2.38 7.19
N GLU A 289 21.07 -1.14 7.68
CA GLU A 289 21.79 -0.12 6.96
C GLU A 289 23.28 -0.47 6.93
N VAL A 290 23.87 -0.52 5.74
CA VAL A 290 25.29 -0.82 5.53
C VAL A 290 25.93 0.21 4.60
N ALA A 291 27.25 0.30 4.60
CA ALA A 291 27.97 1.17 3.67
C ALA A 291 27.81 0.67 2.23
N GLY A 292 27.65 1.58 1.28
CA GLY A 292 27.61 1.26 -0.15
C GLY A 292 26.63 2.12 -0.95
N LYS A 293 26.50 1.81 -2.24
CA LYS A 293 25.54 2.49 -3.12
C LYS A 293 24.11 2.16 -2.64
N PRO A 294 23.24 3.17 -2.44
CA PRO A 294 21.85 2.94 -2.06
C PRO A 294 21.10 1.98 -2.98
N ASN A 295 20.25 1.14 -2.42
CA ASN A 295 19.36 0.23 -3.14
C ASN A 295 17.89 0.38 -2.72
N ALA A 296 17.59 1.25 -1.74
CA ALA A 296 16.24 1.57 -1.30
C ALA A 296 16.13 3.04 -0.85
N ASP A 297 14.98 3.63 -1.10
CA ASP A 297 14.55 4.90 -0.54
C ASP A 297 13.70 4.59 0.71
N VAL A 298 14.20 4.90 1.89
CA VAL A 298 13.67 4.42 3.18
C VAL A 298 13.02 5.56 3.95
N CYS A 299 11.76 5.40 4.35
CA CYS A 299 11.08 6.33 5.26
C CYS A 299 11.42 5.97 6.72
N LEU A 300 12.25 6.77 7.38
CA LEU A 300 12.74 6.51 8.73
C LEU A 300 11.88 7.13 9.84
N SER A 301 10.90 7.94 9.48
CA SER A 301 9.97 8.55 10.43
C SER A 301 8.72 9.05 9.71
N ASN A 302 7.60 9.00 10.39
CA ASN A 302 6.35 9.56 9.91
C ASN A 302 5.65 10.31 11.05
N ASP A 303 4.90 11.34 10.69
CA ASP A 303 4.06 12.09 11.62
C ASP A 303 2.63 11.54 11.57
N PRO A 304 2.12 10.95 12.67
CA PRO A 304 0.77 10.39 12.69
C PRO A 304 -0.33 11.41 12.33
N ASP A 305 -0.21 12.65 12.76
CA ASP A 305 -1.22 13.66 12.46
C ASP A 305 -1.25 13.99 10.97
N ARG A 306 -0.08 14.12 10.35
CA ARG A 306 0.06 14.32 8.90
C ARG A 306 -0.46 13.12 8.11
N PHE A 307 -0.17 11.90 8.59
CA PHE A 307 -0.71 10.68 8.00
C PHE A 307 -2.24 10.72 7.99
N PHE A 308 -2.88 10.97 9.13
CA PHE A 308 -4.34 11.02 9.21
C PHE A 308 -4.97 12.18 8.45
N GLN A 309 -4.31 13.34 8.38
CA GLN A 309 -4.76 14.46 7.54
C GLN A 309 -4.88 14.07 6.07
N SER A 310 -4.00 13.20 5.58
CA SER A 310 -4.01 12.72 4.19
C SER A 310 -4.89 11.48 3.99
N ALA A 311 -4.91 10.54 4.95
CA ALA A 311 -5.61 9.26 4.82
C ALA A 311 -7.12 9.38 5.09
N LEU A 312 -7.55 10.14 6.11
CA LEU A 312 -8.97 10.26 6.46
C LEU A 312 -9.85 10.74 5.29
N PRO A 313 -9.47 11.81 4.54
CA PRO A 313 -10.30 12.24 3.41
C PRO A 313 -10.49 11.16 2.34
N LEU A 314 -9.53 10.24 2.19
CA LEU A 314 -9.66 9.11 1.27
C LEU A 314 -10.62 8.06 1.83
N TRP A 315 -10.42 7.58 3.06
CA TRP A 315 -11.34 6.59 3.64
C TRP A 315 -12.78 7.08 3.76
N LEU A 316 -12.98 8.38 4.00
CA LEU A 316 -14.32 8.97 4.15
C LEU A 316 -14.97 9.32 2.81
N ARG A 317 -14.28 9.15 1.70
CA ARG A 317 -14.77 9.55 0.39
C ARG A 317 -15.92 8.66 -0.06
N GLU A 318 -17.05 9.28 -0.39
CA GLU A 318 -18.15 8.62 -1.06
C GLU A 318 -17.85 8.53 -2.56
N ILE A 319 -17.74 7.32 -3.10
CA ILE A 319 -17.66 7.12 -4.55
C ILE A 319 -19.09 6.94 -5.04
N PRO A 320 -19.58 7.81 -5.96
CA PRO A 320 -20.88 7.61 -6.58
C PRO A 320 -20.94 6.22 -7.24
N ALA A 321 -22.02 5.47 -6.98
CA ALA A 321 -22.22 4.19 -7.64
C ALA A 321 -22.12 4.38 -9.16
N LYS A 322 -21.30 3.57 -9.83
CA LYS A 322 -21.25 3.51 -11.30
C LYS A 322 -22.66 3.17 -11.78
N ARG A 323 -23.34 4.11 -12.49
CA ARG A 323 -24.65 3.90 -13.09
C ARG A 323 -24.56 3.00 -14.30
#